data_47816e57529cf885a03173d53d8c3c84
#
_entry.id   47816e57529cf885a03173d53d8c3c84
#
_cell.length_a   1.000
_cell.length_b   1.000
_cell.length_c   1.000
_cell.angle_alpha   90.00
_cell.angle_beta   90.00
_cell.angle_gamma   90.00
#
_symmetry.space_group_name_H-M   'P 1'
#
loop_
_entity.id
_entity.type
_entity.pdbx_description
1 polymer ?
#
loop_
_entity_poly.entity_id
_entity_poly.type
_entity_poly.pdbx_seq_one_letter_code
_entity_poly.pdbx_strand_id
1 'polypeptide(L)'
;MKLPALALAASLLSSVHINAADLTAGMTEGKAEFKSMGSLAFGPDGILFVADTKSAAIVALATGDTKPGGKKDVKLDGLDAKLAAQLGVTVDQLQISDMAVNPLSRSVYFSVARGRGPDAIPVLMRTTGAGALEEVPLEKIKHVRAQLPDAPLDGVTGDERRRSNPRMESITDIAFLENRVMVAGLSNEEFSSTLRTIPFPFKTVSGGTTVEIYHGAHGKFETKSPVRTFVPFMIGKEPELLAAYTCTPLVRFSRE
;
A
#
# COMPACT_ATOMS: atom_id res chain seq x y z
N MET A 1 -66.96 -33.54 -4.78
CA MET A 1 -65.53 -33.44 -5.07
C MET A 1 -65.03 -32.21 -4.39
N LYS A 2 -64.27 -32.34 -3.29
CA LYS A 2 -63.72 -31.21 -2.51
C LYS A 2 -62.23 -31.17 -2.84
N LEU A 3 -61.77 -30.06 -3.42
CA LEU A 3 -60.32 -29.78 -3.64
C LEU A 3 -59.67 -29.32 -2.34
N PRO A 4 -58.47 -29.79 -2.00
CA PRO A 4 -57.75 -29.29 -0.84
C PRO A 4 -57.03 -28.00 -1.20
N ALA A 5 -57.08 -27.03 -0.28
CA ALA A 5 -56.36 -25.78 -0.32
C ALA A 5 -54.87 -26.02 -0.12
N LEU A 6 -54.06 -25.56 -1.06
CA LEU A 6 -52.60 -25.58 -1.01
C LEU A 6 -52.13 -24.41 -0.17
N ALA A 7 -51.62 -24.67 1.04
CA ALA A 7 -51.01 -23.67 1.88
C ALA A 7 -49.60 -23.31 1.36
N LEU A 8 -49.46 -22.10 0.89
CA LEU A 8 -48.16 -21.52 0.45
C LEU A 8 -47.37 -21.13 1.70
N ALA A 9 -46.37 -21.92 2.05
CA ALA A 9 -45.44 -21.58 3.11
C ALA A 9 -44.45 -20.50 2.61
N ALA A 10 -44.65 -19.26 3.05
CA ALA A 10 -43.72 -18.19 2.83
C ALA A 10 -42.46 -18.43 3.73
N SER A 11 -41.37 -18.91 3.13
CA SER A 11 -40.08 -18.98 3.79
C SER A 11 -39.52 -17.56 3.98
N LEU A 12 -39.50 -17.11 5.21
CA LEU A 12 -38.77 -15.89 5.63
C LEU A 12 -37.27 -16.13 5.41
N LEU A 13 -36.75 -15.63 4.32
CA LEU A 13 -35.30 -15.45 4.12
C LEU A 13 -34.82 -14.39 5.13
N SER A 14 -34.34 -14.85 6.28
CA SER A 14 -33.61 -14.03 7.21
C SER A 14 -32.33 -13.58 6.50
N SER A 15 -32.28 -12.32 6.08
CA SER A 15 -31.04 -11.69 5.61
C SER A 15 -30.05 -11.70 6.77
N VAL A 16 -29.06 -12.58 6.70
CA VAL A 16 -27.89 -12.52 7.59
C VAL A 16 -27.19 -11.22 7.25
N HIS A 17 -27.41 -10.19 8.04
CA HIS A 17 -26.60 -8.98 8.02
C HIS A 17 -25.23 -9.40 8.58
N ILE A 18 -24.28 -9.67 7.71
CA ILE A 18 -22.87 -9.73 8.09
C ILE A 18 -22.55 -8.30 8.52
N ASN A 19 -22.43 -8.07 9.83
CA ASN A 19 -21.91 -6.83 10.36
C ASN A 19 -20.55 -6.60 9.68
N ALA A 20 -20.49 -5.59 8.81
CA ALA A 20 -19.19 -5.12 8.32
C ALA A 20 -18.34 -4.82 9.55
N ALA A 21 -17.23 -5.52 9.71
CA ALA A 21 -16.31 -5.26 10.82
C ALA A 21 -15.97 -3.76 10.77
N ASP A 22 -16.02 -3.09 11.92
CA ASP A 22 -15.59 -1.69 11.99
C ASP A 22 -14.12 -1.60 11.58
N LEU A 23 -13.86 -1.15 10.38
CA LEU A 23 -12.52 -1.05 9.80
C LEU A 23 -11.65 -0.01 10.50
N THR A 24 -12.27 0.84 11.32
CA THR A 24 -11.57 1.81 12.17
C THR A 24 -11.34 1.28 13.60
N ALA A 25 -11.77 0.07 13.90
CA ALA A 25 -11.51 -0.56 15.19
C ALA A 25 -10.00 -0.67 15.43
N GLY A 26 -9.55 -0.15 16.57
CA GLY A 26 -8.13 -0.08 16.92
C GLY A 26 -7.38 1.11 16.34
N MET A 27 -8.02 1.97 15.55
CA MET A 27 -7.43 3.26 15.17
C MET A 27 -7.57 4.30 16.29
N THR A 28 -6.56 5.14 16.42
CA THR A 28 -6.58 6.30 17.31
C THR A 28 -6.63 7.57 16.49
N GLU A 29 -7.37 8.57 16.95
CA GLU A 29 -7.38 9.91 16.35
C GLU A 29 -6.21 10.71 16.92
N GLY A 30 -5.41 11.30 16.04
CA GLY A 30 -4.26 12.09 16.44
C GLY A 30 -3.36 12.39 15.23
N LYS A 31 -2.16 12.87 15.53
CA LYS A 31 -1.15 13.12 14.52
C LYS A 31 -0.58 11.83 13.98
N ALA A 32 -0.71 11.60 12.69
CA ALA A 32 -0.07 10.50 12.00
C ALA A 32 1.35 10.90 11.57
N GLU A 33 2.35 10.40 12.28
CA GLU A 33 3.76 10.73 12.02
C GLU A 33 4.38 9.75 11.03
N PHE A 34 5.21 10.29 10.12
CA PHE A 34 5.94 9.55 9.10
C PHE A 34 7.39 9.99 9.04
N LYS A 35 8.30 9.03 8.88
CA LYS A 35 9.70 9.30 8.50
C LYS A 35 9.88 9.30 6.99
N SER A 36 9.03 8.60 6.26
CA SER A 36 8.95 8.59 4.80
C SER A 36 7.55 8.19 4.35
N MET A 37 7.20 8.55 3.12
CA MET A 37 6.00 8.04 2.45
C MET A 37 6.41 7.45 1.10
N GLY A 38 6.20 6.15 0.96
CA GLY A 38 6.45 5.37 -0.25
C GLY A 38 5.15 4.93 -0.91
N SER A 39 5.05 3.63 -1.18
CA SER A 39 3.90 3.03 -1.86
C SER A 39 2.59 3.24 -1.13
N LEU A 40 1.52 3.39 -1.91
CA LEU A 40 0.16 3.67 -1.48
C LEU A 40 -0.78 2.56 -1.95
N ALA A 41 -1.72 2.15 -1.11
CA ALA A 41 -2.80 1.27 -1.53
C ALA A 41 -4.12 1.66 -0.84
N PHE A 42 -5.22 1.67 -1.59
CA PHE A 42 -6.53 1.84 -1.00
C PHE A 42 -7.14 0.49 -0.61
N GLY A 43 -7.69 0.47 0.59
CA GLY A 43 -8.62 -0.54 1.07
C GLY A 43 -10.07 -0.07 0.96
N PRO A 44 -10.99 -0.77 1.63
CA PRO A 44 -12.40 -0.37 1.68
C PRO A 44 -12.60 0.93 2.47
N ASP A 45 -13.76 1.57 2.27
CA ASP A 45 -14.26 2.72 3.02
C ASP A 45 -13.27 3.89 3.12
N GLY A 46 -12.47 4.12 2.06
CA GLY A 46 -11.51 5.22 2.01
C GLY A 46 -10.32 5.06 2.97
N ILE A 47 -10.05 3.83 3.44
CA ILE A 47 -8.82 3.54 4.18
C ILE A 47 -7.64 3.55 3.20
N LEU A 48 -6.67 4.41 3.47
CA LEU A 48 -5.42 4.47 2.71
C LEU A 48 -4.28 3.84 3.51
N PHE A 49 -3.62 2.86 2.93
CA PHE A 49 -2.38 2.30 3.44
C PHE A 49 -1.19 3.04 2.85
N VAL A 50 -0.28 3.45 3.71
CA VAL A 50 0.93 4.20 3.34
C VAL A 50 2.16 3.45 3.86
N ALA A 51 3.11 3.18 3.00
CA ALA A 51 4.39 2.60 3.38
C ALA A 51 5.31 3.67 3.97
N ASP A 52 5.67 3.51 5.24
CA ASP A 52 6.73 4.30 5.91
C ASP A 52 8.02 3.46 5.95
N THR A 53 8.73 3.43 4.84
CA THR A 53 9.89 2.56 4.63
C THR A 53 11.03 2.86 5.63
N LYS A 54 11.31 4.13 5.92
CA LYS A 54 12.33 4.50 6.93
C LYS A 54 11.98 3.96 8.31
N SER A 55 10.71 3.93 8.67
CA SER A 55 10.24 3.33 9.93
C SER A 55 10.01 1.83 9.84
N ALA A 56 10.06 1.24 8.64
CA ALA A 56 9.66 -0.14 8.35
C ALA A 56 8.25 -0.45 8.88
N ALA A 57 7.28 0.35 8.51
CA ALA A 57 5.91 0.23 8.98
C ALA A 57 4.89 0.53 7.89
N ILE A 58 3.72 -0.07 8.00
CA ILE A 58 2.54 0.30 7.23
C ILE A 58 1.63 1.12 8.13
N VAL A 59 1.18 2.27 7.66
CA VAL A 59 0.21 3.11 8.36
C VAL A 59 -1.11 3.08 7.61
N ALA A 60 -2.18 2.69 8.28
CA ALA A 60 -3.54 2.81 7.76
C ALA A 60 -4.14 4.13 8.22
N LEU A 61 -4.63 4.93 7.28
CA LEU A 61 -5.27 6.23 7.49
C LEU A 61 -6.75 6.14 7.11
N ALA A 62 -7.65 6.52 8.01
CA ALA A 62 -9.06 6.72 7.67
C ALA A 62 -9.21 8.12 7.06
N THR A 63 -9.12 8.22 5.74
CA THR A 63 -9.09 9.52 5.04
C THR A 63 -10.39 10.30 5.12
N GLY A 64 -11.50 9.65 5.46
CA GLY A 64 -12.83 10.23 5.41
C GLY A 64 -13.35 10.55 4.01
N ASP A 65 -12.58 10.24 2.99
CA ASP A 65 -12.92 10.43 1.57
C ASP A 65 -13.75 9.25 1.05
N THR A 66 -14.99 9.17 1.51
CA THR A 66 -15.91 8.05 1.25
C THR A 66 -17.07 8.40 0.31
N LYS A 67 -17.19 9.66 -0.09
CA LYS A 67 -18.28 10.10 -0.97
C LYS A 67 -18.03 9.62 -2.39
N PRO A 68 -19.00 8.94 -3.03
CA PRO A 68 -18.85 8.51 -4.40
C PRO A 68 -18.53 9.67 -5.34
N GLY A 69 -17.42 9.53 -6.08
CA GLY A 69 -17.05 10.46 -7.15
C GLY A 69 -17.66 10.02 -8.48
N GLY A 70 -18.10 10.99 -9.29
CA GLY A 70 -18.50 10.69 -10.67
C GLY A 70 -17.31 10.31 -11.56
N LYS A 71 -17.57 9.73 -12.73
CA LYS A 71 -16.53 9.59 -13.76
C LYS A 71 -16.04 10.98 -14.16
N LYS A 72 -14.83 11.32 -13.78
CA LYS A 72 -14.15 12.55 -14.18
C LYS A 72 -12.79 12.15 -14.73
N ASP A 73 -12.51 12.57 -15.94
CA ASP A 73 -11.15 12.52 -16.45
C ASP A 73 -10.36 13.64 -15.77
N VAL A 74 -9.46 13.27 -14.89
CA VAL A 74 -8.55 14.21 -14.23
C VAL A 74 -7.35 14.39 -15.13
N LYS A 75 -7.22 15.56 -15.74
CA LYS A 75 -6.04 15.93 -16.51
C LYS A 75 -5.16 16.88 -15.69
N LEU A 76 -4.00 16.41 -15.33
CA LEU A 76 -3.01 17.15 -14.52
C LEU A 76 -1.75 17.43 -15.35
N ASP A 77 -1.84 18.38 -16.30
CA ASP A 77 -0.66 18.82 -17.02
C ASP A 77 0.33 19.51 -16.08
N GLY A 78 1.63 19.16 -16.17
CA GLY A 78 2.67 19.73 -15.32
C GLY A 78 2.47 19.42 -13.83
N LEU A 79 2.14 18.16 -13.51
CA LEU A 79 1.88 17.71 -12.14
C LEU A 79 3.03 18.03 -11.19
N ASP A 80 4.26 17.80 -11.62
CA ASP A 80 5.48 18.07 -10.86
C ASP A 80 5.60 19.57 -10.49
N ALA A 81 5.41 20.45 -11.47
CA ALA A 81 5.46 21.90 -11.24
C ALA A 81 4.32 22.37 -10.32
N LYS A 82 3.13 21.81 -10.45
CA LYS A 82 1.97 22.14 -9.60
C LYS A 82 2.19 21.68 -8.15
N LEU A 83 2.70 20.45 -7.96
CA LEU A 83 3.01 19.94 -6.63
C LEU A 83 4.14 20.74 -5.99
N ALA A 84 5.21 21.06 -6.73
CA ALA A 84 6.33 21.87 -6.25
C ALA A 84 5.86 23.27 -5.82
N ALA A 85 5.05 23.93 -6.64
CA ALA A 85 4.45 25.23 -6.32
C ALA A 85 3.57 25.18 -5.07
N GLN A 86 2.73 24.15 -4.93
CA GLN A 86 1.85 23.97 -3.76
C GLN A 86 2.65 23.76 -2.47
N LEU A 87 3.80 23.08 -2.56
CA LEU A 87 4.67 22.78 -1.43
C LEU A 87 5.75 23.84 -1.18
N GLY A 88 5.81 24.91 -1.99
CA GLY A 88 6.76 26.00 -1.85
C GLY A 88 8.22 25.59 -2.13
N VAL A 89 8.44 24.66 -3.05
CA VAL A 89 9.77 24.17 -3.46
C VAL A 89 9.94 24.23 -4.97
N THR A 90 11.16 24.01 -5.45
CA THR A 90 11.46 23.84 -6.87
C THR A 90 11.23 22.37 -7.28
N VAL A 91 11.04 22.11 -8.58
CA VAL A 91 10.76 20.75 -9.09
C VAL A 91 11.88 19.78 -8.77
N ASP A 92 13.14 20.22 -8.78
CA ASP A 92 14.30 19.40 -8.41
C ASP A 92 14.32 19.05 -6.91
N GLN A 93 13.62 19.82 -6.05
CA GLN A 93 13.42 19.53 -4.63
C GLN A 93 12.15 18.72 -4.34
N LEU A 94 11.41 18.30 -5.35
CA LEU A 94 10.26 17.45 -5.22
C LEU A 94 10.60 16.01 -5.61
N GLN A 95 10.12 15.04 -4.86
CA GLN A 95 10.13 13.65 -5.24
C GLN A 95 8.69 13.10 -5.12
N ILE A 96 8.14 12.61 -6.22
CA ILE A 96 6.88 11.87 -6.21
C ILE A 96 7.27 10.39 -6.08
N SER A 97 6.82 9.75 -5.00
CA SER A 97 7.16 8.35 -4.70
C SER A 97 6.15 7.39 -5.29
N ASP A 98 4.85 7.70 -5.14
CA ASP A 98 3.78 6.86 -5.65
C ASP A 98 2.47 7.62 -5.79
N MET A 99 1.49 7.00 -6.46
CA MET A 99 0.12 7.49 -6.54
C MET A 99 -0.90 6.35 -6.43
N ALA A 100 -2.03 6.64 -5.79
CA ALA A 100 -3.16 5.73 -5.72
C ALA A 100 -4.48 6.46 -5.95
N VAL A 101 -5.42 5.80 -6.63
CA VAL A 101 -6.76 6.33 -6.86
C VAL A 101 -7.71 5.77 -5.83
N ASN A 102 -8.41 6.63 -5.11
CA ASN A 102 -9.48 6.21 -4.21
C ASN A 102 -10.63 5.58 -5.04
N PRO A 103 -10.96 4.29 -4.82
CA PRO A 103 -11.98 3.62 -5.62
C PRO A 103 -13.39 4.20 -5.44
N LEU A 104 -13.65 4.89 -4.34
CA LEU A 104 -14.94 5.53 -4.04
C LEU A 104 -15.04 6.93 -4.64
N SER A 105 -14.20 7.84 -4.19
CA SER A 105 -14.28 9.27 -4.55
C SER A 105 -13.66 9.59 -5.91
N ARG A 106 -12.79 8.70 -6.43
CA ARG A 106 -11.96 8.92 -7.62
C ARG A 106 -10.91 10.01 -7.44
N SER A 107 -10.70 10.49 -6.21
CA SER A 107 -9.57 11.36 -5.91
C SER A 107 -8.26 10.60 -6.09
N VAL A 108 -7.26 11.27 -6.64
CA VAL A 108 -5.90 10.72 -6.80
C VAL A 108 -5.06 11.23 -5.62
N TYR A 109 -4.42 10.30 -4.94
CA TYR A 109 -3.51 10.57 -3.83
C TYR A 109 -2.07 10.36 -4.30
N PHE A 110 -1.17 11.19 -3.79
CA PHE A 110 0.26 11.15 -4.11
C PHE A 110 1.06 11.16 -2.82
N SER A 111 1.97 10.21 -2.67
CA SER A 111 3.04 10.31 -1.68
C SER A 111 4.20 11.09 -2.27
N VAL A 112 4.57 12.18 -1.63
CA VAL A 112 5.64 13.06 -2.10
C VAL A 112 6.63 13.36 -0.98
N ALA A 113 7.86 13.70 -1.35
CA ALA A 113 8.84 14.24 -0.42
C ALA A 113 9.20 15.65 -0.85
N ARG A 114 9.15 16.58 0.11
CA ARG A 114 9.59 17.96 -0.01
C ARG A 114 11.04 18.04 0.48
N GLY A 115 11.97 18.44 -0.39
CA GLY A 115 13.41 18.37 -0.18
C GLY A 115 14.02 17.07 -0.68
N ARG A 116 15.31 16.94 -0.50
CA ARG A 116 16.12 15.77 -0.89
C ARG A 116 16.93 15.24 0.29
N GLY A 117 17.33 13.98 0.17
CA GLY A 117 18.21 13.35 1.15
C GLY A 117 17.51 12.96 2.46
N PRO A 118 18.26 12.85 3.56
CA PRO A 118 17.72 12.33 4.83
C PRO A 118 16.69 13.26 5.48
N ASP A 119 16.77 14.56 5.23
CA ASP A 119 15.90 15.58 5.83
C ASP A 119 14.66 15.89 4.98
N ALA A 120 14.43 15.15 3.89
CA ALA A 120 13.25 15.30 3.07
C ALA A 120 11.97 15.03 3.88
N ILE A 121 11.03 15.97 3.82
CA ILE A 121 9.78 15.93 4.58
C ILE A 121 8.72 15.18 3.77
N PRO A 122 8.17 14.06 4.28
CA PRO A 122 7.10 13.34 3.61
C PRO A 122 5.78 14.12 3.69
N VAL A 123 5.06 14.20 2.59
CA VAL A 123 3.76 14.86 2.47
C VAL A 123 2.80 13.98 1.69
N LEU A 124 1.56 13.93 2.13
CA LEU A 124 0.47 13.27 1.41
C LEU A 124 -0.37 14.33 0.70
N MET A 125 -0.42 14.26 -0.62
CA MET A 125 -1.21 15.17 -1.46
C MET A 125 -2.41 14.44 -2.06
N ARG A 126 -3.48 15.15 -2.38
CA ARG A 126 -4.61 14.60 -3.14
C ARG A 126 -5.20 15.60 -4.12
N THR A 127 -5.94 15.09 -5.11
CA THR A 127 -6.80 15.91 -5.94
C THR A 127 -8.14 16.19 -5.24
N THR A 128 -8.64 17.41 -5.34
CA THR A 128 -10.01 17.72 -4.99
C THR A 128 -10.98 17.34 -6.11
N GLY A 129 -12.29 17.37 -5.81
CA GLY A 129 -13.32 17.12 -6.83
C GLY A 129 -13.31 18.11 -8.01
N ALA A 130 -12.66 19.26 -7.87
CA ALA A 130 -12.43 20.24 -8.94
C ALA A 130 -11.11 20.03 -9.70
N GLY A 131 -10.29 19.04 -9.32
CA GLY A 131 -8.98 18.76 -9.92
C GLY A 131 -7.85 19.64 -9.37
N ALA A 132 -8.09 20.46 -8.35
CA ALA A 132 -7.03 21.16 -7.64
C ALA A 132 -6.27 20.18 -6.74
N LEU A 133 -5.02 20.52 -6.40
CA LEU A 133 -4.19 19.76 -5.47
C LEU A 133 -4.29 20.37 -4.07
N GLU A 134 -4.34 19.51 -3.06
CA GLU A 134 -4.31 19.92 -1.66
C GLU A 134 -3.50 18.93 -0.83
N GLU A 135 -2.93 19.41 0.27
CA GLU A 135 -2.28 18.55 1.27
C GLU A 135 -3.34 17.88 2.13
N VAL A 136 -3.17 16.59 2.40
CA VAL A 136 -4.04 15.85 3.33
C VAL A 136 -3.57 16.15 4.76
N PRO A 137 -4.43 16.74 5.61
CA PRO A 137 -4.05 17.08 6.96
C PRO A 137 -3.87 15.82 7.80
N LEU A 138 -2.68 15.64 8.37
CA LEU A 138 -2.32 14.48 9.19
C LEU A 138 -2.28 14.76 10.69
N GLU A 139 -2.54 15.99 11.12
CA GLU A 139 -2.49 16.40 12.55
C GLU A 139 -3.63 15.81 13.38
N LYS A 140 -4.78 15.56 12.74
CA LYS A 140 -5.96 15.01 13.40
C LYS A 140 -6.66 14.02 12.49
N ILE A 141 -6.13 12.82 12.41
CA ILE A 141 -6.65 11.74 11.55
C ILE A 141 -6.70 10.42 12.33
N LYS A 142 -7.75 9.63 12.12
CA LYS A 142 -7.78 8.26 12.66
C LYS A 142 -6.77 7.41 11.91
N HIS A 143 -5.85 6.80 12.63
CA HIS A 143 -4.79 5.98 12.06
C HIS A 143 -4.37 4.84 12.98
N VAL A 144 -3.72 3.84 12.39
CA VAL A 144 -3.07 2.74 13.10
C VAL A 144 -1.82 2.31 12.34
N ARG A 145 -0.80 1.90 13.07
CA ARG A 145 0.50 1.50 12.52
C ARG A 145 0.74 0.01 12.73
N ALA A 146 1.20 -0.66 11.68
CA ALA A 146 1.72 -2.04 11.72
C ALA A 146 3.24 -2.00 11.51
N GLN A 147 4.00 -2.31 12.56
CA GLN A 147 5.45 -2.37 12.54
C GLN A 147 5.91 -3.71 11.95
N LEU A 148 6.87 -3.69 11.02
CA LEU A 148 7.51 -4.90 10.50
C LEU A 148 8.58 -5.38 11.50
N PRO A 149 8.48 -6.63 12.00
CA PRO A 149 9.33 -7.10 13.11
C PRO A 149 10.78 -7.42 12.68
N ASP A 150 10.97 -7.78 11.42
CA ASP A 150 12.20 -8.31 10.83
C ASP A 150 12.81 -7.37 9.78
N ALA A 151 12.60 -6.08 9.91
CA ALA A 151 13.15 -5.10 8.98
C ALA A 151 14.68 -5.02 9.06
N PRO A 152 15.38 -4.79 7.95
CA PRO A 152 16.83 -4.57 7.96
C PRO A 152 17.22 -3.42 8.88
N LEU A 153 18.43 -3.44 9.41
CA LEU A 153 18.97 -2.32 10.19
C LEU A 153 19.03 -1.05 9.34
N ASP A 154 18.72 0.09 9.98
CA ASP A 154 18.86 1.39 9.37
C ASP A 154 20.32 1.84 9.42
N GLY A 155 21.02 1.67 8.32
CA GLY A 155 22.42 2.00 8.20
C GLY A 155 22.97 1.74 6.81
N VAL A 156 23.95 2.52 6.42
CA VAL A 156 24.64 2.35 5.12
C VAL A 156 25.56 1.14 5.19
N THR A 157 25.40 0.21 4.26
CA THR A 157 26.21 -1.00 4.10
C THR A 157 26.86 -1.03 2.71
N GLY A 158 27.84 -1.92 2.53
CA GLY A 158 28.57 -2.08 1.27
C GLY A 158 29.88 -1.31 1.21
N ASP A 159 30.66 -1.56 0.17
CA ASP A 159 31.90 -0.86 -0.14
C ASP A 159 31.63 0.51 -0.78
N GLU A 160 32.70 1.29 -1.01
CA GLU A 160 32.58 2.66 -1.57
C GLU A 160 31.86 2.73 -2.91
N ARG A 161 31.84 1.66 -3.68
CA ARG A 161 31.21 1.60 -5.02
C ARG A 161 29.74 1.15 -4.97
N ARG A 162 29.33 0.51 -3.87
CA ARG A 162 28.01 -0.14 -3.74
C ARG A 162 27.37 0.17 -2.38
N ARG A 163 27.43 1.41 -1.94
CA ARG A 163 26.76 1.83 -0.71
C ARG A 163 25.25 1.81 -0.88
N SER A 164 24.57 1.13 0.01
CA SER A 164 23.11 1.13 0.10
C SER A 164 22.66 1.05 1.55
N ASN A 165 21.46 1.53 1.81
CA ASN A 165 20.80 1.33 3.10
C ASN A 165 19.65 0.32 2.90
N PRO A 166 19.80 -0.94 3.34
CA PRO A 166 18.76 -1.96 3.14
C PRO A 166 17.41 -1.60 3.77
N ARG A 167 17.40 -0.76 4.82
CA ARG A 167 16.17 -0.24 5.41
C ARG A 167 15.30 0.48 4.37
N MET A 168 15.89 1.17 3.41
CA MET A 168 15.17 1.88 2.36
C MET A 168 14.48 0.95 1.35
N GLU A 169 14.74 -0.35 1.45
CA GLU A 169 14.10 -1.41 0.68
C GLU A 169 13.27 -2.37 1.55
N SER A 170 13.05 -2.04 2.83
CA SER A 170 12.22 -2.84 3.74
C SER A 170 10.76 -2.94 3.28
N ILE A 171 10.28 -1.94 2.53
CA ILE A 171 8.99 -1.91 1.84
C ILE A 171 9.22 -1.31 0.47
N THR A 172 9.04 -2.10 -0.56
CA THR A 172 9.20 -1.68 -1.97
C THR A 172 7.87 -1.46 -2.65
N ASP A 173 6.84 -2.22 -2.27
CA ASP A 173 5.49 -2.09 -2.79
C ASP A 173 4.46 -2.66 -1.83
N ILE A 174 3.21 -2.16 -1.92
CA ILE A 174 2.06 -2.64 -1.16
C ILE A 174 0.81 -2.74 -2.03
N ALA A 175 -0.04 -3.71 -1.72
CA ALA A 175 -1.39 -3.80 -2.29
C ALA A 175 -2.38 -4.24 -1.23
N PHE A 176 -3.66 -3.92 -1.41
CA PHE A 176 -4.73 -4.43 -0.56
C PHE A 176 -5.57 -5.45 -1.33
N LEU A 177 -5.67 -6.65 -0.78
CA LEU A 177 -6.44 -7.73 -1.37
C LEU A 177 -7.04 -8.62 -0.25
N GLU A 178 -8.32 -8.98 -0.36
CA GLU A 178 -9.00 -9.93 0.54
C GLU A 178 -8.79 -9.62 2.04
N ASN A 179 -9.03 -8.37 2.42
CA ASN A 179 -8.86 -7.88 3.79
C ASN A 179 -7.44 -8.04 4.34
N ARG A 180 -6.44 -8.00 3.47
CA ARG A 180 -5.02 -8.07 3.83
C ARG A 180 -4.22 -7.03 3.06
N VAL A 181 -3.22 -6.47 3.73
CA VAL A 181 -2.19 -5.67 3.07
C VAL A 181 -1.06 -6.62 2.68
N MET A 182 -0.82 -6.74 1.39
CA MET A 182 0.35 -7.44 0.86
C MET A 182 1.52 -6.46 0.83
N VAL A 183 2.69 -6.90 1.27
CA VAL A 183 3.89 -6.06 1.39
C VAL A 183 5.07 -6.81 0.79
N ALA A 184 5.72 -6.21 -0.20
CA ALA A 184 7.00 -6.67 -0.72
C ALA A 184 8.14 -5.84 -0.15
N GLY A 185 9.32 -6.44 0.03
CA GLY A 185 10.49 -5.74 0.50
C GLY A 185 11.62 -6.66 0.96
N LEU A 186 12.56 -6.09 1.71
CA LEU A 186 13.64 -6.85 2.34
C LEU A 186 13.36 -7.07 3.83
N SER A 187 13.74 -8.24 4.32
CA SER A 187 13.89 -8.57 5.74
C SER A 187 15.35 -8.53 6.17
N ASN A 188 15.62 -8.79 7.44
CA ASN A 188 16.97 -8.94 7.98
C ASN A 188 17.51 -10.38 7.89
N GLU A 189 16.81 -11.26 7.23
CA GLU A 189 17.19 -12.67 7.05
C GLU A 189 18.20 -12.86 5.91
N GLU A 190 18.82 -14.05 5.84
CA GLU A 190 19.80 -14.39 4.80
C GLU A 190 19.19 -14.30 3.41
N PHE A 191 18.01 -14.89 3.21
CA PHE A 191 17.19 -14.71 2.03
C PHE A 191 16.23 -13.55 2.27
N SER A 192 16.71 -12.34 2.07
CA SER A 192 16.06 -11.14 2.55
C SER A 192 14.87 -10.67 1.70
N SER A 193 14.70 -11.18 0.47
CA SER A 193 13.51 -10.86 -0.33
C SER A 193 12.26 -11.50 0.27
N THR A 194 11.32 -10.67 0.69
CA THR A 194 10.15 -11.09 1.47
C THR A 194 8.87 -10.59 0.84
N LEU A 195 7.89 -11.48 0.79
CA LEU A 195 6.49 -11.17 0.53
C LEU A 195 5.69 -11.54 1.77
N ARG A 196 4.94 -10.60 2.32
CA ARG A 196 4.10 -10.82 3.51
C ARG A 196 2.69 -10.34 3.31
N THR A 197 1.77 -10.90 4.08
CA THR A 197 0.38 -10.48 4.13
C THR A 197 0.00 -10.13 5.56
N ILE A 198 -0.50 -8.92 5.77
CA ILE A 198 -0.88 -8.41 7.08
C ILE A 198 -2.41 -8.26 7.10
N PRO A 199 -3.13 -9.02 7.94
CA PRO A 199 -4.57 -8.88 8.08
C PRO A 199 -4.97 -7.46 8.50
N PHE A 200 -6.05 -6.95 7.94
CA PHE A 200 -6.61 -5.67 8.35
C PHE A 200 -8.07 -5.85 8.82
N PRO A 201 -8.50 -5.28 9.95
CA PRO A 201 -7.74 -4.39 10.86
C PRO A 201 -6.50 -5.05 11.46
N PHE A 202 -5.43 -4.26 11.68
CA PHE A 202 -4.15 -4.76 12.16
C PHE A 202 -4.28 -5.37 13.56
N LYS A 203 -3.80 -6.59 13.74
CA LYS A 203 -3.71 -7.29 15.03
C LYS A 203 -2.26 -7.63 15.35
N THR A 204 -1.71 -8.60 14.65
CA THR A 204 -0.34 -9.06 14.83
C THR A 204 0.32 -9.09 13.45
N VAL A 205 1.54 -8.56 13.38
CA VAL A 205 2.38 -8.64 12.16
C VAL A 205 3.33 -9.81 12.37
N SER A 206 3.18 -10.84 11.55
CA SER A 206 4.14 -11.95 11.48
C SER A 206 5.27 -11.63 10.52
N GLY A 207 6.36 -12.37 10.61
CA GLY A 207 7.38 -12.43 9.57
C GLY A 207 6.74 -12.81 8.23
N GLY A 208 7.36 -12.42 7.14
CA GLY A 208 6.92 -12.78 5.79
C GLY A 208 7.40 -14.16 5.38
N THR A 209 7.03 -14.56 4.17
CA THR A 209 7.64 -15.70 3.48
C THR A 209 8.81 -15.19 2.67
N THR A 210 9.98 -15.73 2.89
CA THR A 210 11.16 -15.47 2.06
C THR A 210 11.02 -16.16 0.71
N VAL A 211 11.44 -15.48 -0.34
CA VAL A 211 11.38 -16.01 -1.70
C VAL A 211 12.79 -16.13 -2.24
N GLU A 212 13.23 -17.37 -2.44
CA GLU A 212 14.51 -17.68 -3.03
C GLU A 212 14.36 -17.79 -4.55
N ILE A 213 15.15 -17.03 -5.30
CA ILE A 213 15.15 -17.09 -6.74
C ILE A 213 16.54 -17.42 -7.26
N TYR A 214 16.66 -18.54 -7.98
CA TYR A 214 17.86 -18.86 -8.69
C TYR A 214 18.01 -18.01 -9.94
N HIS A 215 19.04 -17.20 -9.99
CA HIS A 215 19.32 -16.33 -11.12
C HIS A 215 20.33 -17.02 -12.08
N GLY A 216 19.82 -17.60 -13.15
CA GLY A 216 20.61 -18.38 -14.10
C GLY A 216 21.77 -17.61 -14.74
N ALA A 217 21.62 -16.31 -14.99
CA ALA A 217 22.68 -15.48 -15.54
C ALA A 217 23.87 -15.29 -14.58
N HIS A 218 23.64 -15.36 -13.28
CA HIS A 218 24.70 -15.27 -12.25
C HIS A 218 25.10 -16.64 -11.68
N GLY A 219 24.38 -17.71 -12.03
CA GLY A 219 24.64 -19.07 -11.56
C GLY A 219 24.49 -19.26 -10.04
N LYS A 220 23.66 -18.44 -9.37
CA LYS A 220 23.46 -18.47 -7.92
C LYS A 220 22.07 -18.01 -7.52
N PHE A 221 21.69 -18.30 -6.28
CA PHE A 221 20.51 -17.70 -5.65
C PHE A 221 20.75 -16.22 -5.34
N GLU A 222 19.78 -15.39 -5.66
CA GLU A 222 19.79 -13.97 -5.30
C GLU A 222 19.20 -13.80 -3.90
N THR A 223 20.02 -13.34 -2.96
CA THR A 223 19.66 -13.22 -1.55
C THR A 223 19.20 -11.82 -1.16
N LYS A 224 19.48 -10.81 -2.00
CA LYS A 224 19.25 -9.39 -1.70
C LYS A 224 18.56 -8.64 -2.83
N SER A 225 17.80 -9.33 -3.67
CA SER A 225 17.05 -8.74 -4.79
C SER A 225 15.56 -8.72 -4.45
N PRO A 226 15.02 -7.61 -3.89
CA PRO A 226 13.61 -7.57 -3.53
C PRO A 226 12.71 -7.55 -4.76
N VAL A 227 11.47 -7.97 -4.56
CA VAL A 227 10.36 -7.61 -5.46
C VAL A 227 10.27 -6.09 -5.50
N ARG A 228 10.32 -5.50 -6.68
CA ARG A 228 10.21 -4.04 -6.85
C ARG A 228 8.79 -3.56 -6.89
N THR A 229 7.95 -4.33 -7.57
CA THR A 229 6.52 -4.08 -7.66
C THR A 229 5.79 -5.39 -7.95
N PHE A 230 4.53 -5.47 -7.61
CA PHE A 230 3.69 -6.60 -7.91
C PHE A 230 2.25 -6.20 -8.19
N VAL A 231 1.56 -6.99 -8.96
CA VAL A 231 0.16 -6.76 -9.31
C VAL A 231 -0.64 -8.01 -8.99
N PRO A 232 -1.64 -7.92 -8.09
CA PRO A 232 -2.65 -8.95 -7.96
C PRO A 232 -3.53 -8.99 -9.21
N PHE A 233 -3.80 -10.16 -9.75
CA PHE A 233 -4.65 -10.32 -10.93
C PHE A 233 -5.38 -11.66 -10.90
N MET A 234 -6.34 -11.82 -11.79
CA MET A 234 -7.14 -13.05 -11.90
C MET A 234 -6.81 -13.80 -13.17
N ILE A 235 -6.52 -15.08 -13.07
CA ILE A 235 -6.52 -16.01 -14.21
C ILE A 235 -7.76 -16.88 -14.10
N GLY A 236 -8.74 -16.62 -14.94
CA GLY A 236 -10.05 -17.26 -14.80
C GLY A 236 -10.71 -16.89 -13.47
N LYS A 237 -10.77 -17.83 -12.52
CA LYS A 237 -11.31 -17.60 -11.17
C LYS A 237 -10.24 -17.64 -10.07
N GLU A 238 -9.01 -17.93 -10.43
CA GLU A 238 -7.90 -18.07 -9.47
C GLU A 238 -7.18 -16.75 -9.31
N PRO A 239 -7.02 -16.26 -8.06
CA PRO A 239 -6.22 -15.09 -7.76
C PRO A 239 -4.74 -15.46 -7.84
N GLU A 240 -3.98 -14.63 -8.54
CA GLU A 240 -2.55 -14.79 -8.74
C GLU A 240 -1.82 -13.47 -8.48
N LEU A 241 -0.51 -13.58 -8.32
CA LEU A 241 0.36 -12.42 -8.14
C LEU A 241 1.44 -12.44 -9.23
N LEU A 242 1.59 -11.34 -9.93
CA LEU A 242 2.71 -11.10 -10.85
C LEU A 242 3.68 -10.14 -10.21
N ALA A 243 4.91 -10.57 -9.99
CA ALA A 243 5.94 -9.80 -9.32
C ALA A 243 7.14 -9.53 -10.24
N ALA A 244 7.64 -8.30 -10.20
CA ALA A 244 8.86 -7.88 -10.87
C ALA A 244 10.00 -7.74 -9.86
N TYR A 245 11.08 -8.48 -10.07
CA TYR A 245 12.28 -8.46 -9.23
C TYR A 245 13.35 -7.53 -9.79
N THR A 246 14.33 -7.17 -8.96
CA THR A 246 15.45 -6.32 -9.37
C THR A 246 16.29 -6.91 -10.50
N CYS A 247 16.58 -8.19 -10.45
CA CYS A 247 17.50 -8.88 -11.38
C CYS A 247 16.87 -10.05 -12.12
N THR A 248 15.64 -10.41 -11.83
CA THR A 248 14.96 -11.58 -12.39
C THR A 248 13.80 -11.11 -13.27
N PRO A 249 13.40 -11.86 -14.30
CA PRO A 249 12.20 -11.57 -15.05
C PRO A 249 10.94 -11.63 -14.17
N LEU A 250 9.78 -11.35 -14.75
CA LEU A 250 8.50 -11.44 -14.07
C LEU A 250 8.27 -12.85 -13.53
N VAL A 251 7.87 -12.93 -12.28
CA VAL A 251 7.53 -14.18 -11.57
C VAL A 251 6.05 -14.21 -11.25
N ARG A 252 5.41 -15.30 -11.61
CA ARG A 252 4.02 -15.57 -11.28
C ARG A 252 3.97 -16.48 -10.05
N PHE A 253 3.23 -16.05 -9.05
CA PHE A 253 2.90 -16.86 -7.89
C PHE A 253 1.45 -17.30 -7.99
N SER A 254 1.22 -18.62 -8.03
CA SER A 254 -0.09 -19.19 -7.85
C SER A 254 -0.39 -19.31 -6.35
N ARG A 255 -1.67 -19.20 -6.03
CA ARG A 255 -2.16 -19.34 -4.68
C ARG A 255 -2.63 -20.79 -4.50
N GLU A 256 -1.71 -21.70 -4.30
CA GLU A 256 -2.02 -23.06 -3.82
C GLU A 256 -1.81 -23.16 -2.32
#